data_a65d0a3dfaf6e2317274e5843143e1e9
#
_entry.id   a65d0a3dfaf6e2317274e5843143e1e9
#
_cell.length_a   1.000
_cell.length_b   1.000
_cell.length_c   1.000
_cell.angle_alpha   90.00
_cell.angle_beta   90.00
_cell.angle_gamma   90.00
#
_symmetry.space_group_name_H-M   'P 1'
#
loop_
_entity.id
_entity.type
_entity.pdbx_description
1 polymer ?
#
loop_
_entity_poly.entity_id
_entity_poly.type
_entity_poly.pdbx_seq_one_letter_code
_entity_poly.pdbx_strand_id
1 'polypeptide(L)'
;MKGIVLMVVVLLGLSLLLTCQVMAQQDRIVQVAIETVRTQLRLPKEMEVRSVEKKESPIPNFYSVKLLLLAPDKEIPLVVYVDKTGEKVFIGSLVIKGENVTAKEAGVPKPRKVDMAQLEIERSPLRGPSGARVTIAEFSNFECPYCQMSWIKMKEWMEKHPQDVRYVFKHFPFQPQGKTFDLSEMAAAAQKISNGAFWVVHDLFFSNEGQALIKGETGEVRRKVEEILKEKGYDVKSFQSALEAGQGRRKVEEDMALGKNLRVMGTPTVLINGEFVSNPITDQVFEQYLRK
;
A
#
# COMPACT_ATOMS: atom_id res chain seq x y z
N MET A 1 -41.47 -27.09 42.61
CA MET A 1 -41.09 -26.69 41.25
C MET A 1 -40.59 -25.23 41.12
N LYS A 2 -41.14 -24.26 41.91
CA LYS A 2 -40.73 -22.85 41.83
C LYS A 2 -39.27 -22.55 42.27
N GLY A 3 -38.72 -23.30 43.25
CA GLY A 3 -37.35 -23.11 43.73
C GLY A 3 -36.22 -23.57 42.78
N ILE A 4 -36.48 -24.62 41.96
CA ILE A 4 -35.50 -25.16 41.01
C ILE A 4 -35.34 -24.23 39.80
N VAL A 5 -36.44 -23.62 39.33
CA VAL A 5 -36.42 -22.67 38.21
C VAL A 5 -35.65 -21.39 38.58
N LEU A 6 -35.79 -20.90 39.80
CA LEU A 6 -35.09 -19.72 40.29
C LEU A 6 -33.59 -19.96 40.41
N MET A 7 -33.17 -21.14 40.84
CA MET A 7 -31.75 -21.53 40.96
C MET A 7 -31.07 -21.68 39.61
N VAL A 8 -31.76 -22.21 38.59
CA VAL A 8 -31.24 -22.34 37.21
C VAL A 8 -31.09 -20.98 36.54
N VAL A 9 -32.02 -20.06 36.74
CA VAL A 9 -31.94 -18.69 36.19
C VAL A 9 -30.79 -17.90 36.80
N VAL A 10 -30.54 -18.05 38.13
CA VAL A 10 -29.41 -17.38 38.81
C VAL A 10 -28.07 -17.96 38.36
N LEU A 11 -27.95 -19.27 38.15
CA LEU A 11 -26.73 -19.90 37.64
C LEU A 11 -26.45 -19.52 36.17
N LEU A 12 -27.47 -19.41 35.31
CA LEU A 12 -27.34 -18.92 33.96
C LEU A 12 -26.94 -17.43 33.89
N GLY A 13 -27.52 -16.60 34.76
CA GLY A 13 -27.16 -15.18 34.87
C GLY A 13 -25.71 -14.97 35.35
N LEU A 14 -25.23 -15.77 36.31
CA LEU A 14 -23.85 -15.71 36.78
C LEU A 14 -22.86 -16.16 35.71
N SER A 15 -23.20 -17.17 34.91
CA SER A 15 -22.34 -17.63 33.83
C SER A 15 -22.21 -16.61 32.68
N LEU A 16 -23.30 -15.90 32.34
CA LEU A 16 -23.28 -14.81 31.35
C LEU A 16 -22.46 -13.59 31.83
N LEU A 17 -22.57 -13.22 33.12
CA LEU A 17 -21.77 -12.12 33.69
C LEU A 17 -20.29 -12.46 33.74
N LEU A 18 -19.92 -13.68 34.07
CA LEU A 18 -18.53 -14.15 34.05
C LEU A 18 -17.93 -14.17 32.62
N THR A 19 -18.70 -14.60 31.64
CA THR A 19 -18.23 -14.59 30.23
C THR A 19 -18.06 -13.16 29.72
N CYS A 20 -18.94 -12.25 30.04
CA CYS A 20 -18.83 -10.83 29.65
C CYS A 20 -17.61 -10.14 30.30
N GLN A 21 -17.32 -10.43 31.57
CA GLN A 21 -16.13 -9.91 32.24
C GLN A 21 -14.84 -10.48 31.69
N VAL A 22 -14.78 -11.77 31.31
CA VAL A 22 -13.63 -12.40 30.70
C VAL A 22 -13.36 -11.81 29.32
N MET A 23 -14.39 -11.57 28.51
CA MET A 23 -14.25 -10.94 27.18
C MET A 23 -13.77 -9.48 27.30
N ALA A 24 -14.33 -8.69 28.22
CA ALA A 24 -13.91 -7.31 28.45
C ALA A 24 -12.44 -7.22 28.93
N GLN A 25 -12.00 -8.18 29.75
CA GLN A 25 -10.61 -8.25 30.21
C GLN A 25 -9.67 -8.72 29.10
N GLN A 26 -10.15 -9.57 28.19
CA GLN A 26 -9.38 -9.98 27.01
C GLN A 26 -9.09 -8.80 26.09
N ASP A 27 -10.08 -7.96 25.84
CA ASP A 27 -9.92 -6.75 25.04
C ASP A 27 -8.95 -5.77 25.69
N ARG A 28 -9.00 -5.60 27.02
CA ARG A 28 -8.10 -4.72 27.76
C ARG A 28 -6.62 -5.12 27.62
N ILE A 29 -6.28 -6.40 27.74
CA ILE A 29 -4.90 -6.90 27.62
C ILE A 29 -4.34 -6.58 26.22
N VAL A 30 -5.15 -6.81 25.17
CA VAL A 30 -4.78 -6.51 23.79
C VAL A 30 -4.59 -5.00 23.58
N GLN A 31 -5.49 -4.17 24.14
CA GLN A 31 -5.37 -2.71 24.03
C GLN A 31 -4.09 -2.21 24.72
N VAL A 32 -3.79 -2.69 25.93
CA VAL A 32 -2.55 -2.35 26.63
C VAL A 32 -1.33 -2.74 25.80
N ALA A 33 -1.33 -3.92 25.18
CA ALA A 33 -0.25 -4.34 24.28
C ALA A 33 -0.06 -3.37 23.12
N ILE A 34 -1.14 -3.01 22.42
CA ILE A 34 -1.12 -2.11 21.27
C ILE A 34 -0.64 -0.71 21.68
N GLU A 35 -1.20 -0.13 22.73
CA GLU A 35 -0.84 1.22 23.20
C GLU A 35 0.62 1.29 23.67
N THR A 36 1.08 0.27 24.39
CA THR A 36 2.47 0.21 24.83
C THR A 36 3.42 0.11 23.65
N VAL A 37 3.14 -0.76 22.67
CA VAL A 37 3.96 -0.89 21.45
C VAL A 37 3.98 0.43 20.68
N ARG A 38 2.84 1.09 20.48
CA ARG A 38 2.78 2.39 19.82
C ARG A 38 3.67 3.43 20.48
N THR A 39 3.59 3.52 21.80
CA THR A 39 4.31 4.51 22.59
C THR A 39 5.81 4.22 22.66
N GLN A 40 6.18 2.98 23.01
CA GLN A 40 7.58 2.60 23.21
C GLN A 40 8.37 2.56 21.90
N LEU A 41 7.75 2.12 20.80
CA LEU A 41 8.39 2.11 19.48
C LEU A 41 8.18 3.43 18.71
N ARG A 42 7.50 4.43 19.30
CA ARG A 42 7.20 5.74 18.68
C ARG A 42 6.60 5.61 17.30
N LEU A 43 5.63 4.70 17.15
CA LEU A 43 5.01 4.44 15.86
C LEU A 43 4.22 5.65 15.35
N PRO A 44 4.28 5.98 14.04
CA PRO A 44 3.42 6.98 13.43
C PRO A 44 1.93 6.70 13.71
N LYS A 45 1.12 7.74 13.86
CA LYS A 45 -0.32 7.60 14.15
C LYS A 45 -1.05 6.80 13.05
N GLU A 46 -0.61 6.96 11.82
CA GLU A 46 -1.16 6.34 10.62
C GLU A 46 -0.80 4.85 10.51
N MET A 47 0.25 4.40 11.22
CA MET A 47 0.65 2.99 11.20
C MET A 47 -0.38 2.16 11.94
N GLU A 48 -0.99 1.21 11.25
CA GLU A 48 -1.93 0.28 11.88
C GLU A 48 -1.18 -0.81 12.64
N VAL A 49 -1.69 -1.11 13.83
CA VAL A 49 -1.25 -2.23 14.67
C VAL A 49 -2.47 -3.11 14.91
N ARG A 50 -2.41 -4.37 14.45
CA ARG A 50 -3.47 -5.36 14.63
C ARG A 50 -3.05 -6.42 15.64
N SER A 51 -3.99 -6.87 16.46
CA SER A 51 -3.83 -8.11 17.22
C SER A 51 -4.11 -9.29 16.33
N VAL A 52 -3.23 -10.29 16.38
CA VAL A 52 -3.35 -11.54 15.64
C VAL A 52 -3.79 -12.67 16.56
N GLU A 53 -3.14 -12.76 17.73
CA GLU A 53 -3.35 -13.85 18.69
C GLU A 53 -3.02 -13.37 20.11
N LYS A 54 -3.75 -13.87 21.08
CA LYS A 54 -3.42 -13.80 22.51
C LYS A 54 -3.51 -15.20 23.10
N LYS A 55 -2.46 -15.64 23.80
CA LYS A 55 -2.41 -16.95 24.47
C LYS A 55 -1.61 -16.89 25.75
N GLU A 56 -1.67 -17.95 26.53
CA GLU A 56 -0.82 -18.10 27.73
C GLU A 56 0.65 -18.05 27.33
N SER A 57 1.43 -17.29 28.09
CA SER A 57 2.86 -17.14 27.89
C SER A 57 3.66 -18.24 28.64
N PRO A 58 4.85 -18.60 28.17
CA PRO A 58 5.80 -19.35 28.97
C PRO A 58 6.25 -18.63 30.24
N ILE A 59 6.05 -17.31 30.33
CA ILE A 59 6.29 -16.55 31.56
C ILE A 59 5.06 -16.70 32.46
N PRO A 60 5.19 -17.22 33.71
CA PRO A 60 4.07 -17.35 34.62
C PRO A 60 3.33 -16.02 34.83
N ASN A 61 2.01 -16.07 34.85
CA ASN A 61 1.11 -14.92 35.01
C ASN A 61 1.17 -13.87 33.86
N PHE A 62 1.69 -14.22 32.69
CA PHE A 62 1.67 -13.39 31.50
C PHE A 62 0.88 -14.04 30.36
N TYR A 63 0.35 -13.20 29.48
CA TYR A 63 -0.08 -13.56 28.15
C TYR A 63 1.01 -13.21 27.13
N SER A 64 1.19 -14.01 26.09
CA SER A 64 1.85 -13.56 24.88
C SER A 64 0.80 -13.00 23.92
N VAL A 65 1.04 -11.78 23.44
CA VAL A 65 0.16 -11.07 22.50
C VAL A 65 0.94 -10.88 21.21
N LYS A 66 0.52 -11.57 20.16
CA LYS A 66 1.07 -11.41 18.83
C LYS A 66 0.37 -10.25 18.13
N LEU A 67 1.15 -9.27 17.74
CA LEU A 67 0.73 -8.09 17.00
C LEU A 67 1.32 -8.12 15.59
N LEU A 68 0.65 -7.44 14.67
CA LEU A 68 1.11 -7.22 13.31
C LEU A 68 1.16 -5.71 13.05
N LEU A 69 2.36 -5.19 12.82
CA LEU A 69 2.57 -3.80 12.42
C LEU A 69 2.51 -3.72 10.92
N LEU A 70 1.58 -2.92 10.38
CA LEU A 70 1.41 -2.73 8.94
C LEU A 70 2.27 -1.55 8.47
N ALA A 71 3.53 -1.84 8.13
CA ALA A 71 4.41 -0.88 7.47
C ALA A 71 3.94 -0.65 6.01
N PRO A 72 4.42 0.38 5.31
CA PRO A 72 4.00 0.67 3.94
C PRO A 72 4.20 -0.52 2.97
N ASP A 73 5.30 -1.23 3.10
CA ASP A 73 5.74 -2.30 2.20
C ASP A 73 5.66 -3.72 2.79
N LYS A 74 5.51 -3.84 4.11
CA LYS A 74 5.56 -5.15 4.80
C LYS A 74 4.72 -5.22 6.04
N GLU A 75 4.37 -6.45 6.40
CA GLU A 75 3.78 -6.82 7.66
C GLU A 75 4.88 -7.28 8.61
N ILE A 76 5.03 -6.59 9.75
CA ILE A 76 6.07 -6.88 10.74
C ILE A 76 5.41 -7.51 11.95
N PRO A 77 5.55 -8.83 12.15
CA PRO A 77 5.02 -9.50 13.33
C PRO A 77 5.87 -9.17 14.56
N LEU A 78 5.19 -8.94 15.67
CA LEU A 78 5.79 -8.64 16.97
C LEU A 78 5.04 -9.44 18.04
N VAL A 79 5.77 -10.00 19.01
CA VAL A 79 5.18 -10.59 20.21
C VAL A 79 5.61 -9.78 21.42
N VAL A 80 4.62 -9.43 22.24
CA VAL A 80 4.83 -8.76 23.53
C VAL A 80 4.19 -9.60 24.63
N TYR A 81 4.70 -9.46 25.84
CA TYR A 81 4.22 -10.17 27.01
C TYR A 81 3.52 -9.17 27.93
N VAL A 82 2.27 -9.45 28.26
CA VAL A 82 1.43 -8.61 29.13
C VAL A 82 1.00 -9.44 30.35
N ASP A 83 1.22 -8.93 31.56
CA ASP A 83 0.78 -9.64 32.75
C ASP A 83 -0.77 -9.71 32.80
N LYS A 84 -1.30 -10.68 33.57
CA LYS A 84 -2.76 -10.92 33.61
C LYS A 84 -3.57 -9.75 34.18
N THR A 85 -2.93 -8.82 34.88
CA THR A 85 -3.57 -7.59 35.37
C THR A 85 -3.58 -6.46 34.33
N GLY A 86 -2.72 -6.53 33.31
CA GLY A 86 -2.55 -5.49 32.30
C GLY A 86 -1.73 -4.28 32.79
N GLU A 87 -0.97 -4.43 33.88
CA GLU A 87 -0.15 -3.35 34.45
C GLU A 87 1.31 -3.40 33.97
N LYS A 88 1.81 -4.57 33.57
CA LYS A 88 3.20 -4.78 33.15
C LYS A 88 3.25 -5.32 31.74
N VAL A 89 4.06 -4.66 30.91
CA VAL A 89 4.32 -5.10 29.54
C VAL A 89 5.84 -5.29 29.35
N PHE A 90 6.20 -6.44 28.84
CA PHE A 90 7.58 -6.74 28.45
C PHE A 90 7.68 -6.82 26.92
N ILE A 91 8.54 -5.98 26.36
CA ILE A 91 8.87 -5.96 24.92
C ILE A 91 10.33 -6.38 24.80
N GLY A 92 10.57 -7.58 24.26
CA GLY A 92 11.93 -8.12 24.15
C GLY A 92 11.94 -9.59 23.75
N SER A 93 13.12 -10.20 23.77
CA SER A 93 13.32 -11.59 23.43
C SER A 93 13.29 -12.48 24.67
N LEU A 94 12.41 -13.47 24.66
CA LEU A 94 12.39 -14.55 25.63
C LEU A 94 13.15 -15.74 25.06
N VAL A 95 14.23 -16.14 25.77
CA VAL A 95 15.04 -17.30 25.39
C VAL A 95 14.83 -18.40 26.42
N ILE A 96 14.42 -19.58 25.98
CA ILE A 96 14.21 -20.77 26.83
C ILE A 96 15.10 -21.90 26.29
N LYS A 97 15.97 -22.42 27.11
CA LYS A 97 16.91 -23.52 26.76
C LYS A 97 17.70 -23.22 25.47
N GLY A 98 18.10 -21.94 25.28
CA GLY A 98 18.87 -21.49 24.11
C GLY A 98 18.02 -21.15 22.87
N GLU A 99 16.71 -21.42 22.88
CA GLU A 99 15.81 -21.07 21.76
C GLU A 99 15.13 -19.73 22.01
N ASN A 100 15.18 -18.83 21.01
CA ASN A 100 14.42 -17.57 21.05
C ASN A 100 12.95 -17.83 20.70
N VAL A 101 12.16 -18.08 21.75
CA VAL A 101 10.72 -18.40 21.58
C VAL A 101 9.92 -17.22 21.09
N THR A 102 10.31 -15.98 21.44
CA THR A 102 9.67 -14.76 20.93
C THR A 102 9.79 -14.65 19.41
N ALA A 103 10.99 -14.83 18.87
CA ALA A 103 11.24 -14.77 17.43
C ALA A 103 10.52 -15.91 16.68
N LYS A 104 10.52 -17.11 17.24
CA LYS A 104 9.81 -18.27 16.68
C LYS A 104 8.30 -18.02 16.62
N GLU A 105 7.71 -17.47 17.67
CA GLU A 105 6.29 -17.17 17.76
C GLU A 105 5.90 -15.98 16.86
N ALA A 106 6.72 -14.93 16.83
CA ALA A 106 6.50 -13.78 15.94
C ALA A 106 6.50 -14.23 14.48
N GLY A 107 7.51 -15.00 14.09
CA GLY A 107 7.77 -15.33 12.70
C GLY A 107 8.57 -14.22 11.99
N VAL A 108 8.67 -14.30 10.67
CA VAL A 108 9.43 -13.35 9.86
C VAL A 108 8.51 -12.29 9.23
N PRO A 109 9.00 -11.06 9.02
CA PRO A 109 8.28 -10.06 8.23
C PRO A 109 7.96 -10.58 6.83
N LYS A 110 6.78 -10.22 6.32
CA LYS A 110 6.32 -10.59 4.98
C LYS A 110 6.00 -9.35 4.17
N PRO A 111 6.22 -9.35 2.84
CA PRO A 111 5.71 -8.29 1.97
C PRO A 111 4.20 -8.13 2.18
N ARG A 112 3.73 -6.89 2.22
CA ARG A 112 2.30 -6.62 2.15
C ARG A 112 1.78 -7.03 0.80
N LYS A 113 0.59 -7.65 0.78
CA LYS A 113 -0.02 -8.16 -0.44
C LYS A 113 -1.44 -7.66 -0.59
N VAL A 114 -1.80 -7.33 -1.82
CA VAL A 114 -3.18 -7.00 -2.21
C VAL A 114 -3.62 -7.93 -3.33
N ASP A 115 -4.91 -8.14 -3.44
CA ASP A 115 -5.49 -8.83 -4.59
C ASP A 115 -5.26 -7.98 -5.85
N MET A 116 -4.74 -8.60 -6.90
CA MET A 116 -4.51 -7.95 -8.19
C MET A 116 -5.78 -7.32 -8.78
N ALA A 117 -6.95 -7.89 -8.50
CA ALA A 117 -8.25 -7.34 -8.91
C ALA A 117 -8.49 -5.94 -8.32
N GLN A 118 -7.99 -5.65 -7.11
CA GLN A 118 -8.11 -4.33 -6.48
C GLN A 118 -7.30 -3.26 -7.21
N LEU A 119 -6.29 -3.63 -7.98
CA LEU A 119 -5.43 -2.69 -8.71
C LEU A 119 -6.09 -2.16 -9.99
N GLU A 120 -7.26 -2.65 -10.39
CA GLU A 120 -8.00 -2.18 -11.58
C GLU A 120 -7.10 -1.99 -12.82
N ILE A 121 -6.28 -3.00 -13.10
CA ILE A 121 -5.20 -2.93 -14.11
C ILE A 121 -5.74 -2.54 -15.47
N GLU A 122 -6.85 -3.14 -15.89
CA GLU A 122 -7.44 -2.92 -17.22
C GLU A 122 -8.01 -1.50 -17.43
N ARG A 123 -8.22 -0.76 -16.34
CA ARG A 123 -8.66 0.65 -16.36
C ARG A 123 -7.50 1.64 -16.29
N SER A 124 -6.27 1.14 -16.25
CA SER A 124 -5.05 1.94 -16.04
C SER A 124 -4.18 1.95 -17.30
N PRO A 125 -3.36 2.98 -17.48
CA PRO A 125 -2.33 2.95 -18.51
C PRO A 125 -1.41 1.76 -18.27
N LEU A 126 -1.24 0.94 -19.30
CA LEU A 126 -0.36 -0.22 -19.22
C LEU A 126 0.56 -0.32 -20.45
N ARG A 127 1.77 -0.83 -20.22
CA ARG A 127 2.77 -1.13 -21.26
C ARG A 127 3.30 -2.53 -21.03
N GLY A 128 3.42 -3.31 -22.10
CA GLY A 128 3.82 -4.72 -22.08
C GLY A 128 2.66 -5.68 -22.41
N PRO A 129 2.94 -6.98 -22.55
CA PRO A 129 1.97 -7.96 -23.00
C PRO A 129 0.93 -8.30 -21.91
N SER A 130 -0.30 -8.62 -22.34
CA SER A 130 -1.39 -9.01 -21.42
C SER A 130 -1.09 -10.29 -20.65
N GLY A 131 -0.34 -11.23 -21.23
CA GLY A 131 0.07 -12.50 -20.62
C GLY A 131 1.38 -12.43 -19.81
N ALA A 132 1.88 -11.24 -19.48
CA ALA A 132 3.12 -11.10 -18.73
C ALA A 132 3.05 -11.80 -17.37
N ARG A 133 4.10 -12.57 -17.03
CA ARG A 133 4.25 -13.25 -15.73
C ARG A 133 4.44 -12.26 -14.59
N VAL A 134 5.09 -11.13 -14.86
CA VAL A 134 5.38 -10.07 -13.90
C VAL A 134 4.57 -8.84 -14.25
N THR A 135 3.66 -8.48 -13.36
CA THR A 135 2.91 -7.22 -13.44
C THR A 135 3.45 -6.26 -12.40
N ILE A 136 3.98 -5.13 -12.85
CA ILE A 136 4.48 -4.05 -12.00
C ILE A 136 3.42 -2.95 -12.00
N ALA A 137 2.85 -2.63 -10.86
CA ALA A 137 1.96 -1.48 -10.67
C ALA A 137 2.69 -0.42 -9.84
N GLU A 138 2.77 0.80 -10.34
CA GLU A 138 3.42 1.91 -9.64
C GLU A 138 2.47 3.07 -9.40
N PHE A 139 2.30 3.44 -8.14
CA PHE A 139 1.72 4.73 -7.78
C PHE A 139 2.81 5.79 -7.90
N SER A 140 2.62 6.69 -8.85
CA SER A 140 3.67 7.55 -9.37
C SER A 140 3.22 9.00 -9.49
N ASN A 141 4.20 9.92 -9.49
CA ASN A 141 3.99 11.35 -9.64
C ASN A 141 5.06 11.94 -10.55
N PHE A 142 4.64 12.73 -11.53
CA PHE A 142 5.54 13.30 -12.55
C PHE A 142 6.56 14.31 -12.01
N GLU A 143 6.28 14.98 -10.89
CA GLU A 143 7.24 15.87 -10.23
C GLU A 143 8.18 15.15 -9.24
N CYS A 144 8.04 13.84 -9.04
CA CYS A 144 8.86 13.08 -8.12
C CYS A 144 10.15 12.57 -8.80
N PRO A 145 11.35 13.03 -8.38
CA PRO A 145 12.60 12.58 -8.99
C PRO A 145 12.82 11.06 -8.83
N TYR A 146 12.37 10.50 -7.73
CA TYR A 146 12.45 9.05 -7.49
C TYR A 146 11.53 8.25 -8.42
N CYS A 147 10.39 8.84 -8.84
CA CYS A 147 9.51 8.22 -9.84
C CYS A 147 10.17 8.22 -11.22
N GLN A 148 10.87 9.28 -11.60
CA GLN A 148 11.65 9.32 -12.82
C GLN A 148 12.74 8.23 -12.82
N MET A 149 13.48 8.09 -11.71
CA MET A 149 14.49 7.04 -11.55
C MET A 149 13.86 5.64 -11.62
N SER A 150 12.72 5.46 -10.96
CA SER A 150 11.95 4.21 -11.02
C SER A 150 11.56 3.87 -12.46
N TRP A 151 11.00 4.84 -13.20
CA TRP A 151 10.62 4.65 -14.60
C TRP A 151 11.78 4.20 -15.50
N ILE A 152 12.96 4.82 -15.34
CA ILE A 152 14.16 4.41 -16.09
C ILE A 152 14.45 2.92 -15.85
N LYS A 153 14.36 2.46 -14.59
CA LYS A 153 14.60 1.06 -14.23
C LYS A 153 13.50 0.13 -14.76
N MET A 154 12.22 0.54 -14.67
CA MET A 154 11.11 -0.23 -15.22
C MET A 154 11.22 -0.42 -16.72
N LYS A 155 11.61 0.64 -17.44
CA LYS A 155 11.84 0.59 -18.89
C LYS A 155 12.94 -0.40 -19.23
N GLU A 156 14.07 -0.37 -18.51
CA GLU A 156 15.18 -1.33 -18.68
C GLU A 156 14.70 -2.78 -18.51
N TRP A 157 13.88 -3.07 -17.49
CA TRP A 157 13.37 -4.42 -17.28
C TRP A 157 12.38 -4.87 -18.36
N MET A 158 11.51 -3.98 -18.83
CA MET A 158 10.62 -4.29 -19.95
C MET A 158 11.39 -4.55 -21.25
N GLU A 159 12.48 -3.81 -21.50
CA GLU A 159 13.34 -4.02 -22.68
C GLU A 159 14.10 -5.35 -22.62
N LYS A 160 14.57 -5.74 -21.40
CA LYS A 160 15.26 -7.03 -21.19
C LYS A 160 14.31 -8.23 -21.20
N HIS A 161 13.06 -8.03 -20.80
CA HIS A 161 12.06 -9.09 -20.63
C HIS A 161 10.72 -8.74 -21.30
N PRO A 162 10.71 -8.49 -22.62
CA PRO A 162 9.56 -7.89 -23.32
C PRO A 162 8.32 -8.78 -23.35
N GLN A 163 8.46 -10.09 -23.12
CA GLN A 163 7.33 -11.02 -23.06
C GLN A 163 6.87 -11.33 -21.64
N ASP A 164 7.70 -11.02 -20.64
CA ASP A 164 7.47 -11.42 -19.26
C ASP A 164 6.99 -10.29 -18.35
N VAL A 165 7.21 -9.04 -18.75
CA VAL A 165 6.97 -7.86 -17.89
C VAL A 165 5.94 -6.94 -18.52
N ARG A 166 4.95 -6.57 -17.72
CA ARG A 166 4.07 -5.44 -18.00
C ARG A 166 4.09 -4.43 -16.85
N TYR A 167 3.99 -3.17 -17.20
CA TYR A 167 3.99 -2.05 -16.27
C TYR A 167 2.66 -1.31 -16.33
N VAL A 168 2.12 -0.99 -15.16
CA VAL A 168 0.84 -0.31 -14.94
C VAL A 168 1.08 0.97 -14.15
N PHE A 169 0.69 2.10 -14.70
CA PHE A 169 0.83 3.40 -14.06
C PHE A 169 -0.43 3.75 -13.26
N LYS A 170 -0.24 4.24 -12.03
CA LYS A 170 -1.28 4.77 -11.16
C LYS A 170 -0.95 6.20 -10.78
N HIS A 171 -1.88 7.13 -11.02
CA HIS A 171 -1.68 8.52 -10.66
C HIS A 171 -1.72 8.71 -9.14
N PHE A 172 -0.65 9.26 -8.57
CA PHE A 172 -0.62 9.59 -7.15
C PHE A 172 0.12 10.91 -6.90
N PRO A 173 -0.45 12.07 -7.34
CA PRO A 173 0.12 13.37 -7.07
C PRO A 173 0.14 13.66 -5.57
N PHE A 174 1.10 14.49 -5.10
CA PHE A 174 1.26 14.81 -3.68
C PHE A 174 0.06 15.55 -3.08
N GLN A 175 -0.66 16.29 -3.91
CA GLN A 175 -1.81 17.10 -3.50
C GLN A 175 -2.99 16.87 -4.45
N PRO A 176 -4.23 17.02 -3.96
CA PRO A 176 -5.44 16.86 -4.78
C PRO A 176 -5.74 18.04 -5.68
N GLN A 177 -4.83 18.98 -5.78
CA GLN A 177 -4.91 20.19 -6.62
C GLN A 177 -3.54 20.79 -6.86
N GLY A 178 -3.46 21.75 -7.79
CA GLY A 178 -2.22 22.42 -8.16
C GLY A 178 -1.43 21.65 -9.20
N LYS A 179 -0.23 22.14 -9.51
CA LYS A 179 0.57 21.70 -10.66
C LYS A 179 0.79 20.20 -10.76
N THR A 180 1.17 19.56 -9.66
CA THR A 180 1.41 18.10 -9.61
C THR A 180 0.14 17.32 -10.00
N PHE A 181 -1.02 17.83 -9.60
CA PHE A 181 -2.32 17.27 -9.99
C PHE A 181 -2.62 17.54 -11.47
N ASP A 182 -2.38 18.77 -11.95
CA ASP A 182 -2.64 19.18 -13.34
C ASP A 182 -1.83 18.33 -14.33
N LEU A 183 -0.58 18.01 -14.02
CA LEU A 183 0.25 17.10 -14.82
C LEU A 183 -0.38 15.71 -14.92
N SER A 184 -0.82 15.18 -13.79
CA SER A 184 -1.51 13.89 -13.73
C SER A 184 -2.83 13.92 -14.52
N GLU A 185 -3.58 15.02 -14.41
CA GLU A 185 -4.85 15.24 -15.13
C GLU A 185 -4.64 15.28 -16.66
N MET A 186 -3.59 15.98 -17.14
CA MET A 186 -3.23 15.98 -18.56
C MET A 186 -2.89 14.58 -19.07
N ALA A 187 -2.06 13.82 -18.36
CA ALA A 187 -1.73 12.47 -18.76
C ALA A 187 -2.95 11.54 -18.75
N ALA A 188 -3.82 11.66 -17.74
CA ALA A 188 -5.06 10.90 -17.65
C ALA A 188 -6.10 11.30 -18.73
N ALA A 189 -6.13 12.56 -19.13
CA ALA A 189 -6.95 13.01 -20.27
C ALA A 189 -6.44 12.42 -21.59
N ALA A 190 -5.12 12.33 -21.78
CA ALA A 190 -4.54 11.65 -22.95
C ALA A 190 -4.90 10.16 -22.97
N GLN A 191 -5.00 9.49 -21.81
CA GLN A 191 -5.46 8.10 -21.72
C GLN A 191 -6.88 7.93 -22.28
N LYS A 192 -7.75 8.95 -22.19
CA LYS A 192 -9.11 8.88 -22.74
C LYS A 192 -9.13 8.82 -24.26
N ILE A 193 -8.07 9.30 -24.93
CA ILE A 193 -7.91 9.14 -26.38
C ILE A 193 -7.46 7.69 -26.67
N SER A 194 -6.37 7.27 -26.04
CA SER A 194 -5.85 5.91 -26.15
C SER A 194 -4.76 5.67 -25.10
N ASN A 195 -4.44 4.38 -24.85
CA ASN A 195 -3.29 3.99 -24.05
C ASN A 195 -1.98 4.57 -24.64
N GLY A 196 -1.83 4.58 -25.98
CA GLY A 196 -0.66 5.13 -26.65
C GLY A 196 -0.49 6.64 -26.42
N ALA A 197 -1.58 7.42 -26.47
CA ALA A 197 -1.54 8.85 -26.19
C ALA A 197 -1.08 9.14 -24.73
N PHE A 198 -1.54 8.35 -23.76
CA PHE A 198 -1.01 8.44 -22.40
C PHE A 198 0.51 8.29 -22.35
N TRP A 199 1.04 7.26 -23.01
CA TRP A 199 2.48 6.98 -22.98
C TRP A 199 3.32 8.04 -23.66
N VAL A 200 2.77 8.74 -24.65
CA VAL A 200 3.44 9.91 -25.25
C VAL A 200 3.61 11.04 -24.23
N VAL A 201 2.55 11.34 -23.47
CA VAL A 201 2.60 12.38 -22.44
C VAL A 201 3.46 11.94 -21.25
N HIS A 202 3.33 10.70 -20.83
CA HIS A 202 4.13 10.10 -19.76
C HIS A 202 5.63 10.15 -20.06
N ASP A 203 6.03 9.71 -21.27
CA ASP A 203 7.43 9.69 -21.67
C ASP A 203 7.99 11.10 -21.84
N LEU A 204 7.16 12.07 -22.30
CA LEU A 204 7.53 13.47 -22.30
C LEU A 204 7.84 13.93 -20.87
N PHE A 205 6.92 13.75 -19.91
CA PHE A 205 7.10 14.24 -18.54
C PHE A 205 8.28 13.61 -17.82
N PHE A 206 8.59 12.33 -18.06
CA PHE A 206 9.76 11.68 -17.47
C PHE A 206 11.05 11.80 -18.28
N SER A 207 11.03 12.48 -19.44
CA SER A 207 12.26 12.84 -20.16
C SER A 207 13.03 13.95 -19.45
N ASN A 208 14.31 14.12 -19.76
CA ASN A 208 15.10 15.22 -19.21
C ASN A 208 14.56 16.59 -19.65
N GLU A 209 14.10 16.72 -20.91
CA GLU A 209 13.45 17.92 -21.43
C GLU A 209 12.13 18.18 -20.69
N GLY A 210 11.32 17.15 -20.49
CA GLY A 210 10.06 17.24 -19.79
C GLY A 210 10.22 17.63 -18.32
N GLN A 211 11.25 17.13 -17.63
CA GLN A 211 11.55 17.53 -16.25
C GLN A 211 11.96 19.01 -16.13
N ALA A 212 12.52 19.60 -17.16
CA ALA A 212 12.72 21.04 -17.23
C ALA A 212 11.40 21.79 -17.52
N LEU A 213 10.61 21.30 -18.48
CA LEU A 213 9.32 21.85 -18.88
C LEU A 213 8.31 21.93 -17.74
N ILE A 214 8.14 20.85 -16.97
CA ILE A 214 7.16 20.80 -15.89
C ILE A 214 7.48 21.76 -14.72
N LYS A 215 8.66 22.36 -14.67
CA LYS A 215 8.97 23.44 -13.74
C LYS A 215 8.39 24.79 -14.15
N GLY A 216 8.08 24.96 -15.44
CA GLY A 216 7.47 26.18 -16.03
C GLY A 216 5.98 26.31 -15.70
N GLU A 217 5.30 27.22 -16.38
CA GLU A 217 3.88 27.49 -16.21
C GLU A 217 3.01 26.33 -16.76
N THR A 218 1.94 25.96 -16.06
CA THR A 218 1.02 24.88 -16.46
C THR A 218 0.47 25.06 -17.88
N GLY A 219 0.22 26.33 -18.30
CA GLY A 219 -0.23 26.64 -19.65
C GLY A 219 0.79 26.34 -20.74
N GLU A 220 2.09 26.48 -20.45
CA GLU A 220 3.17 26.09 -21.37
C GLU A 220 3.31 24.57 -21.48
N VAL A 221 3.23 23.89 -20.34
CA VAL A 221 3.21 22.42 -20.29
C VAL A 221 2.07 21.88 -21.14
N ARG A 222 0.84 22.44 -20.97
CA ARG A 222 -0.34 22.04 -21.75
C ARG A 222 -0.11 22.22 -23.26
N ARG A 223 0.39 23.39 -23.69
CA ARG A 223 0.69 23.63 -25.11
C ARG A 223 1.66 22.60 -25.67
N LYS A 224 2.72 22.25 -24.91
CA LYS A 224 3.70 21.23 -25.33
C LYS A 224 3.09 19.83 -25.41
N VAL A 225 2.19 19.48 -24.49
CA VAL A 225 1.42 18.23 -24.55
C VAL A 225 0.53 18.20 -25.80
N GLU A 226 -0.18 19.28 -26.10
CA GLU A 226 -1.01 19.37 -27.31
C GLU A 226 -0.18 19.26 -28.61
N GLU A 227 0.99 19.91 -28.63
CA GLU A 227 1.95 19.84 -29.75
C GLU A 227 2.42 18.42 -30.00
N ILE A 228 2.94 17.73 -28.98
CA ILE A 228 3.48 16.37 -29.12
C ILE A 228 2.38 15.35 -29.48
N LEU A 229 1.19 15.48 -28.91
CA LEU A 229 0.05 14.64 -29.27
C LEU A 229 -0.31 14.82 -30.75
N LYS A 230 -0.34 16.06 -31.26
CA LYS A 230 -0.58 16.37 -32.67
C LYS A 230 0.52 15.79 -33.58
N GLU A 231 1.80 15.95 -33.21
CA GLU A 231 2.95 15.39 -33.95
C GLU A 231 2.88 13.87 -34.05
N LYS A 232 2.36 13.22 -33.04
CA LYS A 232 2.16 11.75 -32.98
C LYS A 232 0.85 11.30 -33.63
N GLY A 233 0.07 12.20 -34.21
CA GLY A 233 -1.17 11.90 -34.93
C GLY A 233 -2.39 11.65 -34.05
N TYR A 234 -2.36 12.08 -32.79
CA TYR A 234 -3.52 11.98 -31.90
C TYR A 234 -4.47 13.17 -32.02
N ASP A 235 -5.74 12.93 -31.74
CA ASP A 235 -6.76 13.96 -31.81
C ASP A 235 -6.69 14.91 -30.58
N VAL A 236 -6.09 16.09 -30.80
CA VAL A 236 -5.94 17.13 -29.77
C VAL A 236 -7.30 17.68 -29.30
N LYS A 237 -8.33 17.70 -30.17
CA LYS A 237 -9.67 18.16 -29.77
C LYS A 237 -10.29 17.21 -28.75
N SER A 238 -10.13 15.90 -28.95
CA SER A 238 -10.56 14.90 -27.96
C SER A 238 -9.80 15.05 -26.64
N PHE A 239 -8.51 15.38 -26.66
CA PHE A 239 -7.74 15.68 -25.46
C PHE A 239 -8.30 16.89 -24.70
N GLN A 240 -8.52 18.01 -25.42
CA GLN A 240 -9.08 19.23 -24.85
C GLN A 240 -10.47 18.99 -24.24
N SER A 241 -11.34 18.29 -24.99
CA SER A 241 -12.67 17.91 -24.50
C SER A 241 -12.63 17.04 -23.25
N ALA A 242 -11.68 16.09 -23.17
CA ALA A 242 -11.49 15.23 -22.00
C ALA A 242 -11.05 16.03 -20.76
N LEU A 243 -10.18 17.04 -20.94
CA LEU A 243 -9.78 17.97 -19.88
C LEU A 243 -10.97 18.82 -19.41
N GLU A 244 -11.67 19.48 -20.33
CA GLU A 244 -12.81 20.37 -20.03
C GLU A 244 -13.96 19.60 -19.34
N ALA A 245 -14.22 18.37 -19.75
CA ALA A 245 -15.20 17.50 -19.12
C ALA A 245 -14.71 16.89 -17.78
N GLY A 246 -13.50 17.20 -17.32
CA GLY A 246 -12.92 16.68 -16.08
C GLY A 246 -12.70 15.15 -16.07
N GLN A 247 -12.56 14.54 -17.25
CA GLN A 247 -12.38 13.08 -17.32
C GLN A 247 -11.02 12.64 -16.80
N GLY A 248 -9.97 13.44 -17.06
CA GLY A 248 -8.64 13.25 -16.51
C GLY A 248 -8.67 13.35 -14.99
N ARG A 249 -9.28 14.40 -14.47
CA ARG A 249 -9.46 14.67 -13.04
C ARG A 249 -10.07 13.46 -12.31
N ARG A 250 -11.21 12.97 -12.78
CA ARG A 250 -11.88 11.79 -12.18
C ARG A 250 -10.97 10.59 -12.11
N LYS A 251 -10.19 10.31 -13.16
CA LYS A 251 -9.24 9.18 -13.16
C LYS A 251 -8.13 9.36 -12.11
N VAL A 252 -7.58 10.56 -11.98
CA VAL A 252 -6.56 10.85 -10.94
C VAL A 252 -7.14 10.68 -9.55
N GLU A 253 -8.35 11.20 -9.31
CA GLU A 253 -9.04 11.09 -8.02
C GLU A 253 -9.34 9.61 -7.66
N GLU A 254 -9.76 8.79 -8.64
CA GLU A 254 -9.96 7.35 -8.47
C GLU A 254 -8.64 6.65 -8.06
N ASP A 255 -7.55 6.91 -8.76
CA ASP A 255 -6.25 6.31 -8.44
C ASP A 255 -5.71 6.79 -7.07
N MET A 256 -5.90 8.06 -6.73
CA MET A 256 -5.55 8.58 -5.40
C MET A 256 -6.39 7.92 -4.28
N ALA A 257 -7.69 7.75 -4.51
CA ALA A 257 -8.57 7.07 -3.55
C ALA A 257 -8.15 5.60 -3.38
N LEU A 258 -7.85 4.91 -4.47
CA LEU A 258 -7.31 3.55 -4.43
C LEU A 258 -6.00 3.51 -3.64
N GLY A 259 -5.05 4.38 -3.95
CA GLY A 259 -3.77 4.46 -3.23
C GLY A 259 -3.95 4.69 -1.73
N LYS A 260 -4.86 5.60 -1.33
CA LYS A 260 -5.19 5.82 0.09
C LYS A 260 -5.78 4.57 0.74
N ASN A 261 -6.71 3.89 0.07
CA ASN A 261 -7.30 2.63 0.58
C ASN A 261 -6.24 1.53 0.74
N LEU A 262 -5.29 1.50 -0.18
CA LEU A 262 -4.13 0.60 -0.12
C LEU A 262 -3.00 1.13 0.77
N ARG A 263 -3.19 2.25 1.46
CA ARG A 263 -2.20 2.88 2.36
C ARG A 263 -0.87 3.17 1.68
N VAL A 264 -0.94 3.68 0.47
CA VAL A 264 0.21 4.28 -0.21
C VAL A 264 0.59 5.56 0.53
N MET A 265 1.81 5.63 1.05
CA MET A 265 2.30 6.73 1.89
C MET A 265 3.18 7.71 1.12
N GLY A 266 3.50 7.43 -0.13
CA GLY A 266 4.35 8.28 -0.96
C GLY A 266 4.64 7.65 -2.31
N THR A 267 5.43 8.34 -3.13
CA THR A 267 5.80 7.91 -4.48
C THR A 267 7.32 7.85 -4.65
N PRO A 268 7.83 6.90 -5.43
CA PRO A 268 7.06 5.81 -6.03
C PRO A 268 6.69 4.75 -4.98
N THR A 269 5.47 4.22 -5.06
CA THR A 269 5.11 2.98 -4.37
C THR A 269 4.86 1.91 -5.42
N VAL A 270 5.63 0.84 -5.35
CA VAL A 270 5.64 -0.23 -6.36
C VAL A 270 5.09 -1.52 -5.79
N LEU A 271 4.23 -2.16 -6.57
CA LEU A 271 3.75 -3.51 -6.32
C LEU A 271 4.16 -4.42 -7.48
N ILE A 272 4.67 -5.60 -7.17
CA ILE A 272 4.96 -6.63 -8.17
C ILE A 272 4.06 -7.83 -7.88
N ASN A 273 3.21 -8.19 -8.83
CA ASN A 273 2.20 -9.26 -8.67
C ASN A 273 1.38 -9.09 -7.38
N GLY A 274 1.01 -7.84 -7.04
CA GLY A 274 0.25 -7.48 -5.84
C GLY A 274 1.07 -7.40 -4.55
N GLU A 275 2.34 -7.77 -4.54
CA GLU A 275 3.23 -7.63 -3.38
C GLU A 275 3.87 -6.24 -3.37
N PHE A 276 3.74 -5.50 -2.26
CA PHE A 276 4.47 -4.24 -2.07
C PHE A 276 5.97 -4.51 -2.00
N VAL A 277 6.74 -3.72 -2.71
CA VAL A 277 8.20 -3.87 -2.78
C VAL A 277 8.88 -2.61 -2.24
N SER A 278 9.89 -2.80 -1.40
CA SER A 278 10.68 -1.69 -0.85
C SER A 278 11.50 -1.01 -1.96
N ASN A 279 11.52 0.33 -1.97
CA ASN A 279 12.34 1.11 -2.87
C ASN A 279 13.71 1.48 -2.25
N PRO A 280 14.78 1.57 -3.04
CA PRO A 280 14.87 1.26 -4.47
C PRO A 280 14.80 -0.25 -4.75
N ILE A 281 14.10 -0.63 -5.83
CA ILE A 281 14.03 -2.04 -6.24
C ILE A 281 15.31 -2.41 -6.97
N THR A 282 15.99 -3.44 -6.49
CA THR A 282 17.21 -3.97 -7.13
C THR A 282 16.87 -5.05 -8.16
N ASP A 283 17.79 -5.28 -9.11
CA ASP A 283 17.67 -6.38 -10.08
C ASP A 283 17.50 -7.73 -9.37
N GLN A 284 18.22 -7.95 -8.28
CA GLN A 284 18.11 -9.17 -7.48
C GLN A 284 16.68 -9.41 -6.95
N VAL A 285 16.01 -8.37 -6.48
CA VAL A 285 14.62 -8.46 -6.01
C VAL A 285 13.68 -8.71 -7.19
N PHE A 286 13.85 -8.00 -8.30
CA PHE A 286 13.05 -8.19 -9.51
C PHE A 286 13.16 -9.60 -10.10
N GLU A 287 14.37 -10.13 -10.20
CA GLU A 287 14.61 -11.49 -10.71
C GLU A 287 13.91 -12.60 -9.90
N GLN A 288 13.64 -12.38 -8.62
CA GLN A 288 12.88 -13.34 -7.80
C GLN A 288 11.45 -13.52 -8.33
N TYR A 289 10.86 -12.46 -8.89
CA TYR A 289 9.53 -12.53 -9.49
C TYR A 289 9.52 -13.17 -10.88
N LEU A 290 10.61 -13.05 -11.64
CA LEU A 290 10.77 -13.76 -12.91
C LEU A 290 10.94 -15.28 -12.77
N ARG A 291 11.41 -15.74 -11.59
CA ARG A 291 11.63 -17.17 -11.32
C ARG A 291 10.41 -17.87 -10.71
N LYS A 292 9.45 -17.11 -10.19
CA LYS A 292 8.17 -17.63 -9.65
C LYS A 292 7.21 -17.97 -10.78
#